data_b8a31756f98354469d5859e8eb86a902
#
_entry.id   b8a31756f98354469d5859e8eb86a902
#
_cell.length_a   1.000
_cell.length_b   1.000
_cell.length_c   1.000
_cell.angle_alpha   90.00
_cell.angle_beta   90.00
_cell.angle_gamma   90.00
#
_symmetry.space_group_name_H-M   'P 1'
#
loop_
_entity.id
_entity.type
_entity.pdbx_description
1 polymer ?
#
loop_
_entity_poly.entity_id
_entity_poly.type
_entity_poly.pdbx_seq_one_letter_code
_entity_poly.pdbx_strand_id
1 'polypeptide(L)'
;MLQQVGFLGVIIGEDGVRMEKKKVQGVIEWPVPRNMKDVQKFLGLANYYRQFVKDFATIAKPLHETTRKDKKWNCRERQQKTFEELKRKFMTELVLVTPDLDREMRVEADVSDFVTGGVLLMKCEDEKWRPVAYISKLLNEAERNYEIHDKEMLAII
;
A
#
# COMPACT_ATOMS: atom_id res chain seq x y z
N MET A 1 -26.93 17.00 -2.49
CA MET A 1 -26.63 15.54 -2.35
C MET A 1 -25.44 15.24 -3.23
N LEU A 2 -24.25 15.19 -2.66
CA LEU A 2 -23.06 14.78 -3.40
C LEU A 2 -23.20 13.29 -3.70
N GLN A 3 -23.29 12.98 -4.97
CA GLN A 3 -23.37 11.60 -5.43
C GLN A 3 -21.98 10.99 -5.33
N GLN A 4 -21.90 9.73 -4.90
CA GLN A 4 -20.67 8.95 -4.96
C GLN A 4 -20.26 8.77 -6.42
N VAL A 5 -19.01 9.03 -6.75
CA VAL A 5 -18.45 8.87 -8.10
C VAL A 5 -17.46 7.72 -8.09
N GLY A 6 -17.69 6.73 -8.96
CA GLY A 6 -16.73 5.65 -9.24
C GLY A 6 -15.74 6.10 -10.31
N PHE A 7 -14.46 6.04 -10.01
CA PHE A 7 -13.39 6.36 -10.96
C PHE A 7 -12.23 5.39 -10.82
N LEU A 8 -11.89 4.71 -11.92
CA LEU A 8 -10.76 3.76 -11.99
C LEU A 8 -10.71 2.72 -10.84
N GLY A 9 -11.88 2.26 -10.39
CA GLY A 9 -11.97 1.22 -9.35
C GLY A 9 -11.89 1.73 -7.91
N VAL A 10 -11.96 3.05 -7.73
CA VAL A 10 -12.17 3.71 -6.43
C VAL A 10 -13.50 4.44 -6.43
N ILE A 11 -14.09 4.58 -5.25
CA ILE A 11 -15.31 5.37 -5.02
C ILE A 11 -14.91 6.57 -4.19
N ILE A 12 -15.25 7.75 -4.70
CA ILE A 12 -15.06 9.04 -4.05
C ILE A 12 -16.45 9.51 -3.59
N GLY A 13 -16.58 9.80 -2.33
CA GLY A 13 -17.84 10.28 -1.73
C GLY A 13 -17.57 11.24 -0.57
N GLU A 14 -18.64 11.69 0.07
CA GLU A 14 -18.55 12.54 1.28
C GLU A 14 -17.76 11.86 2.40
N ASP A 15 -17.89 10.54 2.52
CA ASP A 15 -17.19 9.73 3.53
C ASP A 15 -15.69 9.57 3.24
N GLY A 16 -15.21 10.02 2.06
CA GLY A 16 -13.84 9.86 1.63
C GLY A 16 -13.65 8.97 0.40
N VAL A 17 -12.44 8.45 0.23
CA VAL A 17 -12.01 7.61 -0.90
C VAL A 17 -11.83 6.18 -0.44
N ARG A 18 -12.44 5.24 -1.14
CA ARG A 18 -12.35 3.80 -0.85
C ARG A 18 -12.27 2.96 -2.11
N MET A 19 -11.81 1.73 -1.98
CA MET A 19 -11.85 0.77 -3.09
C MET A 19 -13.28 0.42 -3.46
N GLU A 20 -13.53 0.24 -4.76
CA GLU A 20 -14.82 -0.26 -5.25
C GLU A 20 -15.06 -1.70 -4.74
N LYS A 21 -16.25 -1.99 -4.21
CA LYS A 21 -16.60 -3.32 -3.63
C LYS A 21 -16.32 -4.48 -4.56
N LYS A 22 -16.58 -4.33 -5.88
CA LYS A 22 -16.27 -5.36 -6.88
C LYS A 22 -14.76 -5.66 -6.98
N LYS A 23 -13.90 -4.64 -6.78
CA LYS A 23 -12.45 -4.83 -6.78
C LYS A 23 -11.97 -5.50 -5.51
N VAL A 24 -12.52 -5.12 -4.36
CA VAL A 24 -12.27 -5.81 -3.08
C VAL A 24 -12.66 -7.27 -3.20
N GLN A 25 -13.85 -7.57 -3.73
CA GLN A 25 -14.32 -8.94 -3.94
C GLN A 25 -13.37 -9.73 -4.86
N GLY A 26 -12.91 -9.12 -5.96
CA GLY A 26 -11.93 -9.74 -6.84
C GLY A 26 -10.60 -10.07 -6.17
N VAL A 27 -10.16 -9.27 -5.18
CA VAL A 27 -8.97 -9.57 -4.36
C VAL A 27 -9.26 -10.73 -3.41
N ILE A 28 -10.43 -10.75 -2.75
CA ILE A 28 -10.84 -11.81 -1.82
C ILE A 28 -10.87 -13.17 -2.54
N GLU A 29 -11.45 -13.20 -3.73
CA GLU A 29 -11.61 -14.41 -4.55
C GLU A 29 -10.34 -14.79 -5.32
N TRP A 30 -9.29 -13.97 -5.25
CA TRP A 30 -8.05 -14.24 -5.98
C TRP A 30 -7.45 -15.58 -5.56
N PRO A 31 -7.22 -16.49 -6.54
CA PRO A 31 -6.69 -17.81 -6.23
C PRO A 31 -5.24 -17.74 -5.72
N VAL A 32 -4.88 -18.71 -4.90
CA VAL A 32 -3.48 -18.83 -4.43
C VAL A 32 -2.55 -18.95 -5.63
N PRO A 33 -1.49 -18.12 -5.73
CA PRO A 33 -0.56 -18.14 -6.84
C PRO A 33 0.13 -19.49 -7.01
N ARG A 34 0.15 -20.04 -8.21
CA ARG A 34 0.76 -21.34 -8.55
C ARG A 34 2.13 -21.20 -9.22
N ASN A 35 2.44 -20.01 -9.70
CA ASN A 35 3.68 -19.71 -10.41
C ASN A 35 4.04 -18.23 -10.26
N MET A 36 5.22 -17.86 -10.75
CA MET A 36 5.73 -16.48 -10.70
C MET A 36 4.79 -15.47 -11.40
N LYS A 37 4.20 -15.86 -12.54
CA LYS A 37 3.29 -14.97 -13.29
C LYS A 37 2.03 -14.64 -12.50
N ASP A 38 1.51 -15.59 -11.72
CA ASP A 38 0.33 -15.36 -10.88
C ASP A 38 0.66 -14.37 -9.75
N VAL A 39 1.85 -14.49 -9.14
CA VAL A 39 2.33 -13.50 -8.15
C VAL A 39 2.46 -12.12 -8.79
N GLN A 40 3.05 -12.03 -9.99
CA GLN A 40 3.21 -10.74 -10.68
C GLN A 40 1.86 -10.09 -10.99
N LYS A 41 0.85 -10.87 -11.42
CA LYS A 41 -0.51 -10.36 -11.64
C LYS A 41 -1.15 -9.84 -10.36
N PHE A 42 -1.04 -10.61 -9.27
CA PHE A 42 -1.56 -10.21 -7.97
C PHE A 42 -0.87 -8.94 -7.46
N LEU A 43 0.46 -8.88 -7.50
CA LEU A 43 1.23 -7.70 -7.10
C LEU A 43 0.91 -6.48 -7.98
N GLY A 44 0.64 -6.68 -9.28
CA GLY A 44 0.20 -5.59 -10.17
C GLY A 44 -1.11 -4.95 -9.69
N LEU A 45 -2.10 -5.76 -9.32
CA LEU A 45 -3.34 -5.28 -8.74
C LEU A 45 -3.10 -4.65 -7.35
N ALA A 46 -2.34 -5.34 -6.49
CA ALA A 46 -2.05 -4.88 -5.15
C ALA A 46 -1.31 -3.53 -5.14
N ASN A 47 -0.34 -3.34 -6.05
CA ASN A 47 0.38 -2.07 -6.21
C ASN A 47 -0.53 -0.91 -6.64
N TYR A 48 -1.57 -1.17 -7.42
CA TYR A 48 -2.53 -0.12 -7.81
C TYR A 48 -3.26 0.44 -6.59
N TYR A 49 -3.58 -0.39 -5.61
CA TYR A 49 -4.28 -0.02 -4.38
C TYR A 49 -3.37 0.17 -3.16
N ARG A 50 -2.03 0.21 -3.37
CA ARG A 50 -1.05 0.31 -2.28
C ARG A 50 -1.26 1.51 -1.34
N GLN A 51 -1.82 2.61 -1.85
CA GLN A 51 -2.11 3.82 -1.08
C GLN A 51 -3.14 3.61 0.03
N PHE A 52 -3.92 2.52 -0.02
CA PHE A 52 -4.88 2.15 1.01
C PHE A 52 -4.26 1.26 2.08
N VAL A 53 -3.03 0.78 1.91
CA VAL A 53 -2.42 -0.19 2.82
C VAL A 53 -1.19 0.40 3.46
N LYS A 54 -1.26 0.61 4.78
CA LYS A 54 -0.09 0.98 5.57
C LYS A 54 0.97 -0.12 5.47
N ASP A 55 2.23 0.28 5.34
CA ASP A 55 3.41 -0.62 5.29
C ASP A 55 3.37 -1.64 4.15
N PHE A 56 2.68 -1.30 3.05
CA PHE A 56 2.50 -2.20 1.89
C PHE A 56 3.82 -2.83 1.41
N ALA A 57 4.89 -2.03 1.27
CA ALA A 57 6.17 -2.52 0.76
C ALA A 57 6.80 -3.57 1.68
N THR A 58 6.69 -3.38 3.00
CA THR A 58 7.16 -4.34 4.01
C THR A 58 6.40 -5.65 3.92
N ILE A 59 5.06 -5.56 3.87
CA ILE A 59 4.18 -6.73 3.76
C ILE A 59 4.43 -7.47 2.45
N ALA A 60 4.48 -6.77 1.31
CA ALA A 60 4.61 -7.37 -0.01
C ALA A 60 6.04 -7.90 -0.32
N LYS A 61 7.06 -7.52 0.45
CA LYS A 61 8.46 -7.90 0.21
C LYS A 61 8.68 -9.39 -0.06
N PRO A 62 8.14 -10.35 0.72
CA PRO A 62 8.34 -11.78 0.45
C PRO A 62 7.81 -12.23 -0.90
N LEU A 63 6.73 -11.62 -1.40
CA LEU A 63 6.19 -11.91 -2.73
C LEU A 63 7.05 -11.28 -3.83
N HIS A 64 7.53 -10.05 -3.64
CA HIS A 64 8.45 -9.41 -4.58
C HIS A 64 9.77 -10.20 -4.72
N GLU A 65 10.28 -10.78 -3.64
CA GLU A 65 11.48 -11.62 -3.67
C GLU A 65 11.32 -12.85 -4.57
N THR A 66 10.10 -13.40 -4.70
CA THR A 66 9.85 -14.57 -5.57
C THR A 66 9.76 -14.21 -7.05
N THR A 67 9.63 -12.92 -7.39
CA THR A 67 9.54 -12.46 -8.79
C THR A 67 10.89 -12.08 -9.39
N ARG A 68 12.00 -12.21 -8.65
CA ARG A 68 13.35 -11.96 -9.16
C ARG A 68 13.78 -13.03 -10.15
N LYS A 69 14.47 -12.62 -11.22
CA LYS A 69 14.85 -13.49 -12.37
C LYS A 69 15.72 -14.69 -11.99
N ASP A 70 16.49 -14.57 -10.94
CA ASP A 70 17.50 -15.52 -10.48
C ASP A 70 16.97 -16.54 -9.46
N LYS A 71 15.70 -16.43 -9.07
CA LYS A 71 15.11 -17.36 -8.08
C LYS A 71 14.20 -18.38 -8.75
N LYS A 72 14.44 -19.66 -8.43
CA LYS A 72 13.50 -20.73 -8.75
C LYS A 72 12.19 -20.48 -8.00
N TRP A 73 11.07 -20.69 -8.67
CA TRP A 73 9.76 -20.61 -8.06
C TRP A 73 9.69 -21.51 -6.82
N ASN A 74 9.38 -20.92 -5.69
CA ASN A 74 9.14 -21.63 -4.44
C ASN A 74 8.16 -20.83 -3.59
N CYS A 75 6.90 -21.24 -3.60
CA CYS A 75 5.87 -20.66 -2.73
C CYS A 75 5.91 -21.41 -1.40
N ARG A 76 6.70 -20.90 -0.46
CA ARG A 76 6.79 -21.41 0.90
C ARG A 76 5.69 -20.77 1.78
N GLU A 77 5.54 -21.31 2.97
CA GLU A 77 4.60 -20.82 3.98
C GLU A 77 4.65 -19.29 4.19
N ARG A 78 5.85 -18.70 4.14
CA ARG A 78 6.06 -17.25 4.27
C ARG A 78 5.35 -16.45 3.17
N GLN A 79 5.46 -16.89 1.92
CA GLN A 79 4.82 -16.24 0.77
C GLN A 79 3.30 -16.38 0.82
N GLN A 80 2.84 -17.55 1.24
CA GLN A 80 1.41 -17.79 1.41
C GLN A 80 0.82 -16.91 2.53
N LYS A 81 1.49 -16.83 3.69
CA LYS A 81 1.10 -15.91 4.76
C LYS A 81 1.05 -14.47 4.29
N THR A 82 2.06 -14.02 3.53
CA THR A 82 2.08 -12.67 2.95
C THR A 82 0.90 -12.42 2.00
N PHE A 83 0.59 -13.40 1.15
CA PHE A 83 -0.54 -13.30 0.23
C PHE A 83 -1.86 -13.15 0.99
N GLU A 84 -2.11 -13.98 1.99
CA GLU A 84 -3.32 -13.92 2.82
C GLU A 84 -3.37 -12.62 3.66
N GLU A 85 -2.24 -12.15 4.15
CA GLU A 85 -2.15 -10.90 4.88
C GLU A 85 -2.52 -9.69 4.01
N LEU A 86 -2.00 -9.62 2.78
CA LEU A 86 -2.38 -8.57 1.83
C LEU A 86 -3.87 -8.63 1.50
N LYS A 87 -4.43 -9.82 1.26
CA LYS A 87 -5.88 -9.97 1.06
C LYS A 87 -6.65 -9.42 2.25
N ARG A 88 -6.27 -9.79 3.47
CA ARG A 88 -6.91 -9.29 4.69
C ARG A 88 -6.83 -7.77 4.82
N LYS A 89 -5.69 -7.16 4.46
CA LYS A 89 -5.53 -5.70 4.48
C LYS A 89 -6.49 -5.00 3.52
N PHE A 90 -6.69 -5.53 2.32
CA PHE A 90 -7.65 -5.00 1.35
C PHE A 90 -9.12 -5.23 1.75
N MET A 91 -9.40 -6.24 2.57
CA MET A 91 -10.74 -6.49 3.11
C MET A 91 -11.10 -5.52 4.24
N THR A 92 -10.10 -5.05 4.99
CA THR A 92 -10.30 -4.02 6.00
C THR A 92 -10.58 -2.73 5.25
N GLU A 93 -11.83 -2.25 5.26
CA GLU A 93 -12.23 -1.03 4.56
C GLU A 93 -11.45 0.16 5.12
N LEU A 94 -10.32 0.46 4.50
CA LEU A 94 -9.57 1.67 4.76
C LEU A 94 -10.20 2.79 3.93
N VAL A 95 -10.95 3.62 4.61
CA VAL A 95 -11.46 4.86 4.03
C VAL A 95 -10.39 5.92 4.23
N LEU A 96 -9.86 6.42 3.12
CA LEU A 96 -8.98 7.58 3.12
C LEU A 96 -9.84 8.85 3.03
N VAL A 97 -9.45 9.91 3.71
CA VAL A 97 -10.17 11.17 3.56
C VAL A 97 -9.86 11.81 2.20
N THR A 98 -10.84 12.44 1.61
CA THR A 98 -10.63 13.24 0.40
C THR A 98 -9.74 14.44 0.74
N PRO A 99 -8.64 14.67 0.02
CA PRO A 99 -7.75 15.80 0.31
C PRO A 99 -8.45 17.12 0.08
N ASP A 100 -8.30 18.03 1.04
CA ASP A 100 -8.72 19.43 0.97
C ASP A 100 -7.49 20.29 1.18
N LEU A 101 -7.05 21.00 0.14
CA LEU A 101 -5.81 21.77 0.14
C LEU A 101 -5.86 23.01 1.04
N ASP A 102 -7.05 23.43 1.45
CA ASP A 102 -7.24 24.55 2.37
C ASP A 102 -7.10 24.13 3.85
N ARG A 103 -6.91 22.83 4.10
CA ARG A 103 -6.74 22.28 5.45
C ARG A 103 -5.30 21.98 5.79
N GLU A 104 -5.03 21.96 7.07
CA GLU A 104 -3.72 21.59 7.60
C GLU A 104 -3.41 20.14 7.28
N MET A 105 -2.25 19.90 6.65
CA MET A 105 -1.74 18.59 6.31
C MET A 105 -0.40 18.32 7.00
N ARG A 106 -0.16 17.05 7.31
CA ARG A 106 1.08 16.59 7.92
C ARG A 106 1.56 15.31 7.25
N VAL A 107 2.84 15.27 6.94
CA VAL A 107 3.52 14.05 6.52
C VAL A 107 4.24 13.47 7.73
N GLU A 108 3.99 12.19 8.00
CA GLU A 108 4.79 11.40 8.92
C GLU A 108 5.53 10.35 8.10
N ALA A 109 6.85 10.38 8.16
CA ALA A 109 7.72 9.45 7.45
C ALA A 109 8.58 8.67 8.44
N ASP A 110 8.86 7.42 8.10
CA ASP A 110 9.72 6.52 8.86
C ASP A 110 10.59 5.70 7.90
N VAL A 111 11.78 5.37 8.33
CA VAL A 111 12.73 4.58 7.55
C VAL A 111 13.29 3.44 8.40
N SER A 112 13.38 2.28 7.78
CA SER A 112 14.10 1.13 8.30
C SER A 112 15.27 0.78 7.36
N ASP A 113 16.07 -0.22 7.71
CA ASP A 113 17.17 -0.68 6.86
C ASP A 113 16.77 -1.12 5.45
N PHE A 114 15.49 -1.41 5.24
CA PHE A 114 15.02 -2.03 3.99
C PHE A 114 13.87 -1.29 3.32
N VAL A 115 13.15 -0.45 4.07
CA VAL A 115 11.90 0.17 3.62
C VAL A 115 11.83 1.58 4.14
N THR A 116 11.41 2.51 3.28
CA THR A 116 10.88 3.80 3.69
C THR A 116 9.35 3.77 3.59
N GLY A 117 8.69 4.36 4.55
CA GLY A 117 7.25 4.48 4.62
C GLY A 117 6.80 5.86 5.07
N GLY A 118 5.58 6.23 4.74
CA GLY A 118 5.01 7.48 5.18
C GLY A 118 3.49 7.48 5.08
N VAL A 119 2.90 8.43 5.74
CA VAL A 119 1.47 8.72 5.66
C VAL A 119 1.26 10.21 5.54
N LEU A 120 0.43 10.59 4.57
CA LEU A 120 -0.12 11.94 4.50
C LEU A 120 -1.40 11.97 5.33
N LEU A 121 -1.43 12.83 6.32
CA LEU A 121 -2.54 13.06 7.22
C LEU A 121 -3.15 14.43 6.94
N MET A 122 -4.44 14.55 7.09
CA MET A 122 -5.17 15.81 7.05
C MET A 122 -5.97 16.00 8.34
N LYS A 123 -5.95 17.21 8.86
CA LYS A 123 -6.72 17.60 10.03
C LYS A 123 -8.19 17.84 9.63
N CYS A 124 -9.08 17.04 10.16
CA CYS A 124 -10.51 17.11 9.86
C CYS A 124 -11.23 18.14 10.76
N GLU A 125 -12.50 18.41 10.48
CA GLU A 125 -13.32 19.37 11.26
C GLU A 125 -13.41 19.06 12.75
N ASP A 126 -13.34 17.78 13.09
CA ASP A 126 -13.34 17.29 14.48
C ASP A 126 -11.95 17.33 15.13
N GLU A 127 -11.02 18.14 14.59
CA GLU A 127 -9.65 18.30 15.05
C GLU A 127 -8.81 17.00 15.01
N LYS A 128 -9.30 15.90 14.42
CA LYS A 128 -8.58 14.63 14.34
C LYS A 128 -7.81 14.52 13.04
N TRP A 129 -6.63 13.95 13.13
CA TRP A 129 -5.81 13.59 12.00
C TRP A 129 -6.29 12.28 11.36
N ARG A 130 -6.55 12.31 10.06
CA ARG A 130 -6.96 11.13 9.30
C ARG A 130 -6.09 10.93 8.05
N PRO A 131 -5.87 9.68 7.65
CA PRO A 131 -5.02 9.41 6.51
C PRO A 131 -5.68 9.81 5.19
N VAL A 132 -4.92 10.51 4.37
CA VAL A 132 -5.22 10.84 2.96
C VAL A 132 -4.61 9.78 2.04
N ALA A 133 -3.37 9.38 2.32
CA ALA A 133 -2.68 8.35 1.55
C ALA A 133 -1.54 7.73 2.37
N TYR A 134 -1.25 6.45 2.09
CA TYR A 134 -0.04 5.78 2.55
C TYR A 134 0.95 5.65 1.39
N ILE A 135 2.23 5.77 1.69
CA ILE A 135 3.33 5.47 0.79
C ILE A 135 4.31 4.52 1.46
N SER A 136 4.88 3.61 0.70
CA SER A 136 5.99 2.79 1.17
C SER A 136 6.81 2.32 -0.02
N LYS A 137 8.14 2.24 0.15
CA LYS A 137 9.09 1.87 -0.92
C LYS A 137 10.17 0.96 -0.34
N LEU A 138 10.48 -0.13 -1.04
CA LEU A 138 11.67 -0.91 -0.74
C LEU A 138 12.91 -0.14 -1.16
N LEU A 139 13.87 -0.01 -0.26
CA LEU A 139 15.17 0.57 -0.56
C LEU A 139 15.94 -0.35 -1.53
N ASN A 140 16.55 0.22 -2.54
CA ASN A 140 17.46 -0.48 -3.43
C ASN A 140 18.80 -0.78 -2.72
N GLU A 141 19.72 -1.49 -3.38
CA GLU A 141 20.98 -1.89 -2.76
C GLU A 141 21.87 -0.70 -2.36
N ALA A 142 21.90 0.36 -3.17
CA ALA A 142 22.64 1.57 -2.86
C ALA A 142 22.03 2.34 -1.67
N GLU A 143 20.71 2.52 -1.69
CA GLU A 143 19.97 3.22 -0.63
C GLU A 143 20.08 2.52 0.73
N ARG A 144 20.23 1.19 0.76
CA ARG A 144 20.43 0.42 2.00
C ARG A 144 21.78 0.69 2.66
N ASN A 145 22.77 1.08 1.86
CA ASN A 145 24.12 1.37 2.34
C ASN A 145 24.28 2.83 2.80
N TYR A 146 23.25 3.65 2.68
CA TYR A 146 23.28 5.02 3.19
C TYR A 146 23.37 5.02 4.71
N GLU A 147 24.01 6.05 5.26
CA GLU A 147 23.95 6.32 6.67
C GLU A 147 22.52 6.65 7.13
N ILE A 148 22.25 6.52 8.42
CA ILE A 148 20.88 6.68 8.95
C ILE A 148 20.29 8.04 8.61
N HIS A 149 21.07 9.10 8.71
CA HIS A 149 20.63 10.46 8.39
C HIS A 149 20.25 10.63 6.91
N ASP A 150 21.01 10.02 6.01
CA ASP A 150 20.71 10.05 4.58
C ASP A 150 19.44 9.26 4.24
N LYS A 151 19.20 8.15 4.95
CA LYS A 151 17.95 7.38 4.84
C LYS A 151 16.75 8.18 5.34
N GLU A 152 16.89 8.89 6.46
CA GLU A 152 15.85 9.76 7.00
C GLU A 152 15.51 10.88 6.02
N MET A 153 16.50 11.51 5.43
CA MET A 153 16.29 12.51 4.38
C MET A 153 15.60 11.94 3.15
N LEU A 154 16.00 10.72 2.71
CA LEU A 154 15.38 10.02 1.58
C LEU A 154 13.90 9.71 1.83
N ALA A 155 13.48 9.56 3.07
CA ALA A 155 12.08 9.32 3.42
C ALA A 155 11.19 10.56 3.27
N ILE A 156 11.79 11.76 3.22
CA ILE A 156 11.09 13.05 3.15
C ILE A 156 11.00 13.55 1.68
N ILE A 157 11.93 13.15 0.83
CA ILE A 157 12.00 13.52 -0.59
C ILE A 157 11.11 12.61 -1.44
#